data_d2361bde2d21814d75684d8ff71ca21f
#
_entry.id   d2361bde2d21814d75684d8ff71ca21f
#
_cell.length_a   1.000
_cell.length_b   1.000
_cell.length_c   1.000
_cell.angle_alpha   90.00
_cell.angle_beta   90.00
_cell.angle_gamma   90.00
#
_symmetry.space_group_name_H-M   'P 1'
#
loop_
_entity.id
_entity.type
_entity.pdbx_description
1 polymer ?
#
loop_
_entity_poly.entity_id
_entity_poly.type
_entity_poly.pdbx_seq_one_letter_code
_entity_poly.pdbx_strand_id
1 'polypeptide(L)'
;MGQPGYFAKPVPSFGEPGSSLLIVGLAPGMHGANRTGRPFTGDYAGNLLYSTLHKYGLATAAEPLDANNQANARLSLSGCRITNAVRCLPPQNKPEPAEIRQCNGYLAQELAALPQGAAVLALGTIAHAAVLRASNHKAKDFKFAHNARHELANGLKLYDSYHCSRYNTQTKRLTDAMFHQVFESILEHHKLRS
;
A
#
# COMPACT_ATOMS: atom_id res chain seq x y z
N MET A 1 11.67 11.92 19.73
CA MET A 1 10.59 12.86 20.16
C MET A 1 9.88 13.33 18.90
N GLY A 2 8.54 13.19 18.85
CA GLY A 2 7.75 13.61 17.69
C GLY A 2 7.72 15.13 17.57
N GLN A 3 7.69 15.66 16.34
CA GLN A 3 7.50 17.09 16.11
C GLN A 3 6.08 17.50 16.59
N PRO A 4 5.90 18.67 17.21
CA PRO A 4 4.57 19.15 17.58
C PRO A 4 3.60 19.11 16.38
N GLY A 5 2.39 18.58 16.59
CA GLY A 5 1.38 18.46 15.54
C GLY A 5 1.52 17.24 14.62
N TYR A 6 2.54 16.37 14.82
CA TYR A 6 2.66 15.12 14.10
C TYR A 6 1.93 13.99 14.83
N PHE A 7 1.35 13.06 14.06
CA PHE A 7 0.73 11.85 14.61
C PHE A 7 1.74 11.00 15.39
N ALA A 8 2.95 10.79 14.84
CA ALA A 8 4.14 10.22 15.47
C ALA A 8 3.89 8.91 16.27
N LYS A 9 2.99 8.08 15.79
CA LYS A 9 2.62 6.75 16.33
C LYS A 9 2.60 5.74 15.19
N PRO A 10 2.50 4.42 15.49
CA PRO A 10 2.28 3.42 14.44
C PRO A 10 1.06 3.80 13.59
N VAL A 11 1.28 4.02 12.28
CA VAL A 11 0.22 4.47 11.36
C VAL A 11 -0.76 3.32 11.13
N PRO A 12 -2.06 3.50 11.44
CA PRO A 12 -3.07 2.47 11.22
C PRO A 12 -3.31 2.26 9.72
N SER A 13 -3.85 1.11 9.37
CA SER A 13 -4.35 0.86 8.02
C SER A 13 -5.57 1.73 7.73
N PHE A 14 -5.78 2.09 6.47
CA PHE A 14 -6.87 2.94 6.01
C PHE A 14 -7.78 2.19 5.04
N GLY A 15 -9.08 2.29 5.22
CA GLY A 15 -10.12 1.55 4.49
C GLY A 15 -10.72 0.42 5.34
N GLU A 16 -11.81 -0.19 4.85
CA GLU A 16 -12.57 -1.21 5.56
C GLU A 16 -11.76 -2.50 5.76
N PRO A 17 -11.78 -3.10 6.96
CA PRO A 17 -11.25 -4.45 7.17
C PRO A 17 -11.97 -5.48 6.29
N GLY A 18 -11.24 -6.48 5.79
CA GLY A 18 -11.82 -7.52 4.94
C GLY A 18 -12.18 -7.07 3.52
N SER A 19 -11.68 -5.92 3.08
CA SER A 19 -11.82 -5.47 1.69
C SER A 19 -11.23 -6.48 0.70
N SER A 20 -11.77 -6.51 -0.53
CA SER A 20 -11.32 -7.45 -1.58
C SER A 20 -9.95 -7.09 -2.17
N LEU A 21 -9.43 -5.90 -1.91
CA LEU A 21 -8.08 -5.45 -2.30
C LEU A 21 -7.34 -4.88 -1.09
N LEU A 22 -6.19 -5.46 -0.76
CA LEU A 22 -5.24 -4.89 0.20
C LEU A 22 -4.02 -4.33 -0.53
N ILE A 23 -3.73 -3.05 -0.34
CA ILE A 23 -2.55 -2.38 -0.91
C ILE A 23 -1.49 -2.27 0.19
N VAL A 24 -0.30 -2.79 -0.07
CA VAL A 24 0.81 -2.84 0.90
C VAL A 24 1.95 -1.97 0.41
N GLY A 25 2.21 -0.90 1.15
CA GLY A 25 3.36 -0.02 0.95
C GLY A 25 4.58 -0.42 1.79
N LEU A 26 5.59 0.46 1.79
CA LEU A 26 6.84 0.24 2.51
C LEU A 26 6.72 0.64 3.99
N ALA A 27 6.63 1.94 4.25
CA ALA A 27 6.64 2.53 5.58
C ALA A 27 6.13 3.98 5.54
N PRO A 28 5.73 4.58 6.68
CA PRO A 28 5.39 5.99 6.77
C PRO A 28 6.60 6.88 6.45
N GLY A 29 6.41 7.90 5.60
CA GLY A 29 7.36 9.00 5.43
C GLY A 29 7.26 10.01 6.56
N MET A 30 8.38 10.69 6.92
CA MET A 30 8.43 11.64 8.05
C MET A 30 7.36 12.73 7.94
N HIS A 31 7.32 13.46 6.82
CA HIS A 31 6.38 14.56 6.56
C HIS A 31 5.07 14.10 5.92
N GLY A 32 4.97 12.81 5.62
CA GLY A 32 3.82 12.13 5.05
C GLY A 32 2.94 11.48 6.12
N ALA A 33 2.81 10.15 6.05
CA ALA A 33 1.94 9.36 6.92
C ALA A 33 2.31 9.48 8.41
N ASN A 34 3.58 9.66 8.77
CA ASN A 34 3.98 9.90 10.16
C ASN A 34 3.43 11.24 10.71
N ARG A 35 3.23 12.25 9.85
CA ARG A 35 2.58 13.52 10.20
C ARG A 35 1.06 13.39 10.26
N THR A 36 0.47 12.78 9.26
CA THR A 36 -0.98 12.80 9.04
C THR A 36 -1.73 11.66 9.74
N GLY A 37 -1.05 10.58 10.12
CA GLY A 37 -1.68 9.37 10.67
C GLY A 37 -2.40 8.50 9.64
N ARG A 38 -2.28 8.79 8.31
CA ARG A 38 -2.91 8.03 7.24
C ARG A 38 -1.87 7.59 6.21
N PRO A 39 -1.85 6.31 5.77
CA PRO A 39 -0.91 5.80 4.78
C PRO A 39 -0.96 6.61 3.47
N PHE A 40 0.19 6.83 2.85
CA PHE A 40 0.32 7.55 1.56
C PHE A 40 -0.29 8.97 1.55
N THR A 41 -0.40 9.63 2.70
CA THR A 41 -0.92 10.99 2.78
C THR A 41 0.20 11.94 3.14
N GLY A 42 0.39 13.01 2.36
CA GLY A 42 1.38 14.05 2.59
C GLY A 42 2.76 13.80 1.98
N ASP A 43 2.92 12.74 1.20
CA ASP A 43 4.10 12.48 0.39
C ASP A 43 3.74 12.24 -1.08
N TYR A 44 4.74 12.32 -1.95
CA TYR A 44 4.54 12.26 -3.41
C TYR A 44 3.85 10.97 -3.88
N ALA A 45 4.18 9.85 -3.24
CA ALA A 45 3.63 8.53 -3.61
C ALA A 45 2.10 8.48 -3.49
N GLY A 46 1.55 9.22 -2.53
CA GLY A 46 0.12 9.31 -2.31
C GLY A 46 -0.64 9.95 -3.46
N ASN A 47 -0.03 10.93 -4.15
CA ASN A 47 -0.71 11.61 -5.25
C ASN A 47 -1.08 10.63 -6.38
N LEU A 48 -0.12 9.82 -6.84
CA LEU A 48 -0.37 8.82 -7.88
C LEU A 48 -1.30 7.71 -7.38
N LEU A 49 -1.11 7.24 -6.14
CA LEU A 49 -1.95 6.17 -5.60
C LEU A 49 -3.41 6.61 -5.49
N TYR A 50 -3.69 7.72 -4.81
CA TYR A 50 -5.09 8.15 -4.58
C TYR A 50 -5.78 8.64 -5.85
N SER A 51 -5.08 9.32 -6.77
CA SER A 51 -5.64 9.67 -8.07
C SER A 51 -6.01 8.43 -8.89
N THR A 52 -5.19 7.37 -8.82
CA THR A 52 -5.49 6.10 -9.47
C THR A 52 -6.69 5.41 -8.81
N LEU A 53 -6.74 5.35 -7.48
CA LEU A 53 -7.89 4.78 -6.76
C LEU A 53 -9.19 5.52 -7.10
N HIS A 54 -9.15 6.85 -7.14
CA HIS A 54 -10.31 7.66 -7.52
C HIS A 54 -10.75 7.40 -8.98
N LYS A 55 -9.78 7.33 -9.90
CA LYS A 55 -10.05 7.01 -11.31
C LYS A 55 -10.81 5.69 -11.49
N TYR A 56 -10.51 4.70 -10.67
CA TYR A 56 -11.15 3.38 -10.75
C TYR A 56 -12.31 3.18 -9.76
N GLY A 57 -12.81 4.25 -9.12
CA GLY A 57 -13.96 4.19 -8.22
C GLY A 57 -13.69 3.56 -6.86
N LEU A 58 -12.42 3.39 -6.49
CA LEU A 58 -11.98 2.82 -5.21
C LEU A 58 -11.73 3.88 -4.12
N ALA A 59 -11.80 5.17 -4.47
CA ALA A 59 -11.69 6.30 -3.55
C ALA A 59 -12.66 7.41 -3.92
N THR A 60 -13.19 8.11 -2.91
CA THR A 60 -14.15 9.22 -3.11
C THR A 60 -13.50 10.52 -3.54
N ALA A 61 -12.17 10.65 -3.43
CA ALA A 61 -11.41 11.83 -3.86
C ALA A 61 -10.02 11.41 -4.34
N ALA A 62 -9.44 12.22 -5.25
CA ALA A 62 -8.08 12.02 -5.77
C ALA A 62 -7.03 12.64 -4.85
N GLU A 63 -7.38 13.68 -4.09
CA GLU A 63 -6.48 14.45 -3.25
C GLU A 63 -6.39 13.86 -1.84
N PRO A 64 -5.20 13.35 -1.43
CA PRO A 64 -5.02 12.79 -0.09
C PRO A 64 -4.98 13.86 1.03
N LEU A 65 -4.69 15.11 0.68
CA LEU A 65 -4.68 16.27 1.59
C LEU A 65 -5.79 17.25 1.25
N ASP A 66 -6.27 17.96 2.27
CA ASP A 66 -7.16 19.10 2.13
C ASP A 66 -6.39 20.42 1.90
N ALA A 67 -7.11 21.53 1.76
CA ALA A 67 -6.54 22.86 1.56
C ALA A 67 -5.65 23.35 2.72
N ASN A 68 -5.80 22.77 3.92
CA ASN A 68 -5.01 23.07 5.12
C ASN A 68 -3.83 22.11 5.28
N ASN A 69 -3.52 21.34 4.24
CA ASN A 69 -2.42 20.36 4.26
C ASN A 69 -2.60 19.25 5.34
N GLN A 70 -3.85 18.96 5.72
CA GLN A 70 -4.23 17.87 6.62
C GLN A 70 -4.77 16.68 5.82
N ALA A 71 -4.90 15.52 6.47
CA ALA A 71 -5.53 14.37 5.84
C ALA A 71 -6.97 14.71 5.41
N ASN A 72 -7.28 14.58 4.12
CA ASN A 72 -8.59 14.93 3.57
C ASN A 72 -9.70 14.10 4.23
N ALA A 73 -10.57 14.75 5.01
CA ALA A 73 -11.63 14.10 5.74
C ALA A 73 -12.75 13.54 4.84
N ARG A 74 -12.86 14.04 3.59
CA ARG A 74 -13.85 13.57 2.59
C ARG A 74 -13.35 12.33 1.84
N LEU A 75 -12.07 11.97 1.98
CA LEU A 75 -11.49 10.82 1.34
C LEU A 75 -11.85 9.55 2.12
N SER A 76 -12.58 8.68 1.49
CA SER A 76 -12.87 7.31 1.94
C SER A 76 -12.51 6.31 0.84
N LEU A 77 -12.33 5.05 1.22
CA LEU A 77 -12.02 3.96 0.30
C LEU A 77 -13.23 3.01 0.22
N SER A 78 -13.44 2.44 -0.96
CA SER A 78 -14.47 1.43 -1.22
C SER A 78 -13.84 0.18 -1.82
N GLY A 79 -14.09 -0.98 -1.23
CA GLY A 79 -13.57 -2.28 -1.71
C GLY A 79 -12.07 -2.46 -1.59
N CYS A 80 -11.34 -1.48 -1.07
CA CYS A 80 -9.89 -1.56 -0.88
C CYS A 80 -9.45 -1.04 0.50
N ARG A 81 -8.27 -1.49 0.94
CA ARG A 81 -7.62 -1.10 2.19
C ARG A 81 -6.13 -0.88 1.93
N ILE A 82 -5.53 0.11 2.60
CA ILE A 82 -4.11 0.44 2.46
C ILE A 82 -3.41 0.21 3.79
N THR A 83 -2.28 -0.46 3.75
CA THR A 83 -1.37 -0.67 4.88
C THR A 83 0.09 -0.52 4.45
N ASN A 84 1.02 -0.65 5.38
CA ASN A 84 2.46 -0.68 5.12
C ASN A 84 3.10 -1.93 5.74
N ALA A 85 4.20 -2.40 5.16
CA ALA A 85 5.04 -3.46 5.69
C ALA A 85 5.61 -3.10 7.08
N VAL A 86 5.90 -1.81 7.30
CA VAL A 86 6.29 -1.23 8.58
C VAL A 86 5.36 -0.07 8.92
N ARG A 87 4.81 -0.04 10.14
CA ARG A 87 3.81 0.96 10.56
C ARG A 87 4.40 2.19 11.23
N CYS A 88 5.64 2.11 11.70
CA CYS A 88 6.36 3.22 12.31
C CYS A 88 7.28 3.90 11.30
N LEU A 89 7.63 5.17 11.56
CA LEU A 89 8.65 5.88 10.80
C LEU A 89 10.01 5.20 11.01
N PRO A 90 10.61 4.62 9.96
CA PRO A 90 11.92 4.00 10.08
C PRO A 90 13.05 5.04 10.05
N PRO A 91 14.22 4.76 10.61
CA PRO A 91 15.40 5.61 10.50
C PRO A 91 15.70 5.94 9.05
N GLN A 92 15.92 7.23 8.75
CA GLN A 92 16.25 7.74 7.40
C GLN A 92 15.24 7.28 6.31
N ASN A 93 13.98 7.03 6.68
CA ASN A 93 12.93 6.49 5.80
C ASN A 93 13.28 5.11 5.17
N LYS A 94 14.18 4.36 5.78
CA LYS A 94 14.61 3.05 5.29
C LYS A 94 14.43 2.00 6.39
N PRO A 95 13.42 1.13 6.29
CA PRO A 95 13.18 0.10 7.29
C PRO A 95 14.33 -0.89 7.41
N GLU A 96 14.71 -1.20 8.65
CA GLU A 96 15.66 -2.27 8.93
C GLU A 96 14.97 -3.64 8.89
N PRO A 97 15.71 -4.72 8.59
CA PRO A 97 15.13 -6.07 8.58
C PRO A 97 14.47 -6.47 9.90
N ALA A 98 14.95 -5.97 11.04
CA ALA A 98 14.36 -6.21 12.35
C ALA A 98 12.97 -5.56 12.49
N GLU A 99 12.82 -4.31 12.04
CA GLU A 99 11.55 -3.57 12.05
C GLU A 99 10.50 -4.26 11.16
N ILE A 100 10.93 -4.70 9.96
CA ILE A 100 10.05 -5.45 9.05
C ILE A 100 9.57 -6.75 9.72
N ARG A 101 10.48 -7.48 10.39
CA ARG A 101 10.10 -8.72 11.09
C ARG A 101 9.11 -8.47 12.23
N GLN A 102 9.36 -7.43 13.03
CA GLN A 102 8.50 -7.08 14.16
C GLN A 102 7.10 -6.63 13.71
N CYS A 103 7.01 -5.82 12.65
CA CYS A 103 5.74 -5.35 12.11
C CYS A 103 4.99 -6.43 11.30
N ASN A 104 5.67 -7.49 10.86
CA ASN A 104 5.09 -8.51 9.98
C ASN A 104 3.89 -9.24 10.59
N GLY A 105 3.81 -9.34 11.92
CA GLY A 105 2.64 -9.89 12.63
C GLY A 105 1.35 -9.09 12.37
N TYR A 106 1.43 -7.77 12.28
CA TYR A 106 0.28 -6.95 11.91
C TYR A 106 -0.17 -7.19 10.47
N LEU A 107 0.79 -7.32 9.54
CA LEU A 107 0.49 -7.64 8.15
C LEU A 107 -0.14 -9.03 8.02
N ALA A 108 0.34 -10.02 8.79
CA ALA A 108 -0.24 -11.36 8.81
C ALA A 108 -1.71 -11.35 9.27
N GLN A 109 -2.06 -10.54 10.27
CA GLN A 109 -3.45 -10.37 10.70
C GLN A 109 -4.33 -9.71 9.62
N GLU A 110 -3.81 -8.69 8.93
CA GLU A 110 -4.51 -8.06 7.79
C GLU A 110 -4.78 -9.07 6.66
N LEU A 111 -3.76 -9.88 6.30
CA LEU A 111 -3.90 -10.90 5.25
C LEU A 111 -4.87 -12.00 5.65
N ALA A 112 -4.87 -12.43 6.91
CA ALA A 112 -5.78 -13.46 7.42
C ALA A 112 -7.25 -12.99 7.46
N ALA A 113 -7.49 -11.68 7.55
CA ALA A 113 -8.83 -11.09 7.55
C ALA A 113 -9.42 -10.88 6.14
N LEU A 114 -8.63 -11.11 5.08
CA LEU A 114 -9.09 -10.94 3.70
C LEU A 114 -10.02 -12.09 3.28
N PRO A 115 -11.01 -11.81 2.44
CA PRO A 115 -11.86 -12.84 1.88
C PRO A 115 -11.07 -13.76 0.93
N GLN A 116 -11.57 -14.98 0.74
CA GLN A 116 -11.02 -15.94 -0.21
C GLN A 116 -10.91 -15.31 -1.60
N GLY A 117 -9.76 -15.48 -2.24
CA GLY A 117 -9.52 -14.95 -3.58
C GLY A 117 -9.22 -13.44 -3.63
N ALA A 118 -9.12 -12.76 -2.49
CA ALA A 118 -8.80 -11.34 -2.47
C ALA A 118 -7.46 -11.03 -3.15
N ALA A 119 -7.36 -9.81 -3.68
CA ALA A 119 -6.14 -9.27 -4.24
C ALA A 119 -5.27 -8.62 -3.16
N VAL A 120 -3.96 -8.80 -3.26
CA VAL A 120 -2.96 -8.07 -2.48
C VAL A 120 -2.02 -7.38 -3.47
N LEU A 121 -1.96 -6.05 -3.46
CA LEU A 121 -1.04 -5.28 -4.28
C LEU A 121 0.19 -4.87 -3.46
N ALA A 122 1.35 -5.39 -3.79
CA ALA A 122 2.62 -5.01 -3.18
C ALA A 122 3.30 -3.90 -3.97
N LEU A 123 3.53 -2.76 -3.32
CA LEU A 123 4.23 -1.62 -3.90
C LEU A 123 5.73 -1.68 -3.60
N GLY A 124 6.47 -2.35 -4.47
CA GLY A 124 7.92 -2.55 -4.39
C GLY A 124 8.35 -3.87 -3.76
N THR A 125 9.63 -4.18 -3.92
CA THR A 125 10.23 -5.46 -3.51
C THR A 125 10.13 -5.76 -2.01
N ILE A 126 10.23 -4.72 -1.16
CA ILE A 126 10.14 -4.90 0.29
C ILE A 126 8.71 -5.26 0.71
N ALA A 127 7.71 -4.60 0.14
CA ALA A 127 6.31 -4.92 0.39
C ALA A 127 5.97 -6.35 -0.09
N HIS A 128 6.42 -6.72 -1.29
CA HIS A 128 6.31 -8.08 -1.81
C HIS A 128 6.90 -9.13 -0.85
N ALA A 129 8.15 -8.95 -0.42
CA ALA A 129 8.80 -9.86 0.50
C ALA A 129 8.10 -9.92 1.88
N ALA A 130 7.57 -8.78 2.36
CA ALA A 130 6.82 -8.73 3.60
C ALA A 130 5.49 -9.49 3.50
N VAL A 131 4.76 -9.39 2.37
CA VAL A 131 3.53 -10.16 2.12
C VAL A 131 3.84 -11.66 2.09
N LEU A 132 4.85 -12.09 1.34
CA LEU A 132 5.23 -13.51 1.27
C LEU A 132 5.59 -14.06 2.65
N ARG A 133 6.37 -13.32 3.43
CA ARG A 133 6.71 -13.71 4.81
C ARG A 133 5.46 -13.81 5.68
N ALA A 134 4.57 -12.81 5.64
CA ALA A 134 3.37 -12.76 6.45
C ALA A 134 2.37 -13.90 6.11
N SER A 135 2.42 -14.41 4.88
CA SER A 135 1.62 -15.54 4.40
C SER A 135 2.38 -16.89 4.37
N ASN A 136 3.54 -16.96 5.04
CA ASN A 136 4.39 -18.17 5.16
C ASN A 136 4.87 -18.75 3.80
N HIS A 137 5.12 -17.89 2.82
CA HIS A 137 5.69 -18.27 1.52
C HIS A 137 7.18 -17.94 1.43
N LYS A 138 7.92 -18.72 0.66
CA LYS A 138 9.35 -18.49 0.41
C LYS A 138 9.53 -17.52 -0.76
N ALA A 139 10.23 -16.41 -0.55
CA ALA A 139 10.43 -15.38 -1.58
C ALA A 139 11.10 -15.91 -2.88
N LYS A 140 11.89 -16.99 -2.79
CA LYS A 140 12.54 -17.61 -3.96
C LYS A 140 11.55 -18.22 -4.97
N ASP A 141 10.35 -18.57 -4.51
CA ASP A 141 9.32 -19.24 -5.32
C ASP A 141 8.42 -18.22 -6.06
N PHE A 142 8.54 -16.94 -5.70
CA PHE A 142 7.72 -15.84 -6.22
C PHE A 142 8.60 -14.65 -6.62
N LYS A 143 8.96 -14.57 -7.89
CA LYS A 143 9.87 -13.53 -8.37
C LYS A 143 9.13 -12.20 -8.54
N PHE A 144 9.57 -11.16 -7.84
CA PHE A 144 9.05 -9.81 -8.02
C PHE A 144 9.30 -9.31 -9.46
N ALA A 145 8.25 -8.82 -10.11
CA ALA A 145 8.34 -8.03 -11.32
C ALA A 145 7.14 -7.08 -11.42
N HIS A 146 7.32 -5.92 -12.04
CA HIS A 146 6.20 -5.00 -12.26
C HIS A 146 5.09 -5.68 -13.07
N ASN A 147 3.84 -5.53 -12.60
CA ASN A 147 2.65 -6.17 -13.15
C ASN A 147 2.67 -7.72 -13.11
N ALA A 148 3.53 -8.33 -12.29
CA ALA A 148 3.48 -9.76 -12.05
C ALA A 148 2.27 -10.12 -11.17
N ARG A 149 1.73 -11.32 -11.40
CA ARG A 149 0.66 -11.91 -10.61
C ARG A 149 1.08 -13.28 -10.11
N HIS A 150 0.82 -13.55 -8.84
CA HIS A 150 1.11 -14.82 -8.18
C HIS A 150 -0.14 -15.33 -7.46
N GLU A 151 -0.39 -16.62 -7.54
CA GLU A 151 -1.41 -17.28 -6.72
C GLU A 151 -0.75 -17.90 -5.50
N LEU A 152 -1.19 -17.45 -4.31
CA LEU A 152 -0.66 -17.93 -3.05
C LEU A 152 -1.44 -19.16 -2.58
N ALA A 153 -0.78 -20.09 -1.87
CA ALA A 153 -1.40 -21.34 -1.41
C ALA A 153 -2.63 -21.11 -0.49
N ASN A 154 -2.72 -19.96 0.17
CA ASN A 154 -3.88 -19.55 0.97
C ASN A 154 -5.05 -18.97 0.14
N GLY A 155 -4.96 -19.02 -1.19
CA GLY A 155 -5.98 -18.54 -2.12
C GLY A 155 -5.94 -17.04 -2.42
N LEU A 156 -5.06 -16.25 -1.77
CA LEU A 156 -4.87 -14.84 -2.10
C LEU A 156 -4.12 -14.68 -3.42
N LYS A 157 -4.35 -13.59 -4.12
CA LYS A 157 -3.68 -13.26 -5.38
C LYS A 157 -2.77 -12.05 -5.17
N LEU A 158 -1.46 -12.28 -5.20
CA LEU A 158 -0.46 -11.22 -5.03
C LEU A 158 -0.14 -10.59 -6.39
N TYR A 159 -0.29 -9.28 -6.46
CA TYR A 159 0.10 -8.44 -7.59
C TYR A 159 1.27 -7.57 -7.19
N ASP A 160 2.18 -7.33 -8.12
CA ASP A 160 3.36 -6.52 -7.90
C ASP A 160 3.35 -5.24 -8.72
N SER A 161 3.74 -4.14 -8.12
CA SER A 161 4.07 -2.91 -8.83
C SER A 161 5.39 -2.34 -8.36
N TYR A 162 6.12 -1.64 -9.23
CA TYR A 162 7.13 -0.72 -8.75
C TYR A 162 6.49 0.29 -7.81
N HIS A 163 7.23 0.70 -6.77
CA HIS A 163 6.74 1.68 -5.81
C HIS A 163 6.47 3.03 -6.50
N CYS A 164 5.33 3.66 -6.22
CA CYS A 164 4.92 4.95 -6.78
C CYS A 164 5.67 6.16 -6.17
N SER A 165 6.93 5.99 -5.79
CA SER A 165 7.79 7.02 -5.24
C SER A 165 8.17 8.08 -6.29
N ARG A 166 8.49 9.29 -5.81
CA ARG A 166 9.00 10.37 -6.66
C ARG A 166 10.18 9.92 -7.54
N TYR A 167 11.10 9.14 -6.97
CA TYR A 167 12.27 8.63 -7.71
C TYR A 167 11.84 7.77 -8.91
N ASN A 168 10.97 6.78 -8.72
CA ASN A 168 10.55 5.89 -9.81
C ASN A 168 9.73 6.63 -10.88
N THR A 169 8.92 7.61 -10.49
CA THR A 169 8.12 8.38 -11.46
C THR A 169 8.96 9.39 -12.23
N GLN A 170 9.88 10.11 -11.58
CA GLN A 170 10.77 11.07 -12.25
C GLN A 170 11.79 10.37 -13.18
N THR A 171 12.28 9.19 -12.81
CA THR A 171 13.18 8.40 -13.66
C THR A 171 12.44 7.60 -14.74
N LYS A 172 11.11 7.73 -14.82
CA LYS A 172 10.25 6.96 -15.74
C LYS A 172 10.35 5.44 -15.58
N ARG A 173 10.88 4.96 -14.43
CA ARG A 173 10.85 3.55 -14.08
C ARG A 173 9.42 3.07 -13.86
N LEU A 174 8.56 3.96 -13.36
CA LEU A 174 7.12 3.78 -13.27
C LEU A 174 6.44 5.00 -13.91
N THR A 175 5.62 4.77 -14.92
CA THR A 175 4.73 5.78 -15.49
C THR A 175 3.30 5.60 -14.96
N ASP A 176 2.47 6.63 -15.09
CA ASP A 176 1.05 6.55 -14.70
C ASP A 176 0.33 5.43 -15.49
N ALA A 177 0.62 5.31 -16.79
CA ALA A 177 0.05 4.24 -17.61
C ALA A 177 0.43 2.84 -17.11
N MET A 178 1.71 2.62 -16.76
CA MET A 178 2.16 1.36 -16.17
C MET A 178 1.46 1.08 -14.85
N PHE A 179 1.28 2.10 -14.01
CA PHE A 179 0.61 1.93 -12.72
C PHE A 179 -0.88 1.61 -12.91
N HIS A 180 -1.54 2.28 -13.85
CA HIS A 180 -2.93 2.01 -14.22
C HIS A 180 -3.13 0.57 -14.73
N GLN A 181 -2.22 0.04 -15.55
CA GLN A 181 -2.28 -1.33 -16.05
C GLN A 181 -2.32 -2.37 -14.91
N VAL A 182 -1.61 -2.13 -13.81
CA VAL A 182 -1.68 -3.03 -12.64
C VAL A 182 -3.10 -3.02 -12.05
N PHE A 183 -3.72 -1.84 -11.90
CA PHE A 183 -5.09 -1.75 -11.39
C PHE A 183 -6.09 -2.35 -12.37
N GLU A 184 -5.94 -2.15 -13.66
CA GLU A 184 -6.76 -2.79 -14.70
C GLU A 184 -6.69 -4.31 -14.59
N SER A 185 -5.48 -4.87 -14.46
CA SER A 185 -5.28 -6.31 -14.25
C SER A 185 -5.98 -6.82 -12.98
N ILE A 186 -5.91 -6.08 -11.87
CA ILE A 186 -6.60 -6.44 -10.62
C ILE A 186 -8.11 -6.42 -10.82
N LEU A 187 -8.66 -5.33 -11.36
CA LEU A 187 -10.10 -5.14 -11.54
C LEU A 187 -10.71 -6.15 -12.50
N GLU A 188 -10.02 -6.48 -13.58
CA GLU A 188 -10.45 -7.49 -14.54
C GLU A 188 -10.61 -8.87 -13.90
N HIS A 189 -9.64 -9.26 -13.07
CA HIS A 189 -9.63 -10.58 -12.44
C HIS A 189 -10.53 -10.70 -11.20
N HIS A 190 -10.82 -9.60 -10.51
CA HIS A 190 -11.53 -9.64 -9.21
C HIS A 190 -12.96 -9.09 -9.28
N LYS A 191 -13.42 -8.60 -10.44
CA LYS A 191 -14.75 -7.96 -10.59
C LYS A 191 -15.04 -6.96 -9.45
N LEU A 192 -14.03 -6.19 -9.05
CA LEU A 192 -14.13 -5.16 -8.00
C LEU A 192 -14.96 -3.95 -8.47
N ARG A 193 -15.98 -4.17 -9.27
CA ARG A 193 -16.96 -3.14 -9.63
C ARG A 193 -18.06 -3.12 -8.58
N SER A 194 -18.24 -1.94 -8.01
CA SER A 194 -19.38 -1.55 -7.18
C SER A 194 -20.72 -1.92 -7.79
#